data_eb1a04307898ab8f9593c76ae8ca5b1f
#
_entry.id   eb1a04307898ab8f9593c76ae8ca5b1f
#
_cell.length_a   1.000
_cell.length_b   1.000
_cell.length_c   1.000
_cell.angle_alpha   90.00
_cell.angle_beta   90.00
_cell.angle_gamma   90.00
#
_symmetry.space_group_name_H-M   'P 1'
#
loop_
_entity.id
_entity.type
_entity.pdbx_description
1 polymer ?
#
loop_
_entity_poly.entity_id
_entity_poly.type
_entity_poly.pdbx_seq_one_letter_code
_entity_poly.pdbx_strand_id
1 'polypeptide(L)'
;MKRGTNTPKPHIVLCAPKKTGKTTLIERIMQETKAGAPSIPIYGFQTKRFACADGIKRIYMFPAGLSQNDEGSPDARYLGSTCGRVRDVCTATFETYGTALIRSARPGGLIIMDEIGHMEKDARLFLQAIFDALDGDIPVLASVRYTDGSIDYLERIKNHPWVQLYMLTEENRDAVYAEIRNAIFSDRKEGRDHEPL
;
A
#
# COMPACT_ATOMS: atom_id res chain seq x y z
N MET A 1 2.87 2.04 31.97
CA MET A 1 3.54 0.87 31.41
C MET A 1 4.65 1.36 30.50
N LYS A 2 5.90 1.03 30.78
CA LYS A 2 7.06 1.42 29.94
C LYS A 2 6.99 0.57 28.67
N ARG A 3 6.77 1.20 27.50
CA ARG A 3 6.96 0.55 26.21
C ARG A 3 8.42 0.15 26.11
N GLY A 4 8.69 -1.13 25.84
CA GLY A 4 10.02 -1.62 25.57
C GLY A 4 10.62 -0.84 24.39
N THR A 5 11.94 -0.64 24.41
CA THR A 5 12.71 0.07 23.39
C THR A 5 12.86 -0.77 22.10
N ASN A 6 11.73 -1.23 21.53
CA ASN A 6 11.73 -1.73 20.18
C ASN A 6 11.48 -0.52 19.30
N THR A 7 12.49 -0.04 18.61
CA THR A 7 12.34 1.03 17.60
C THR A 7 11.29 0.55 16.61
N PRO A 8 10.16 1.26 16.46
CA PRO A 8 9.11 0.82 15.54
C PRO A 8 9.73 0.70 14.14
N LYS A 9 9.44 -0.38 13.45
CA LYS A 9 9.87 -0.55 12.06
C LYS A 9 9.20 0.55 11.26
N PRO A 10 9.95 1.36 10.49
CA PRO A 10 9.34 2.44 9.76
C PRO A 10 8.38 1.85 8.72
N HIS A 11 7.16 2.38 8.67
CA HIS A 11 6.30 2.19 7.52
C HIS A 11 6.91 2.91 6.32
N ILE A 12 6.75 2.36 5.15
CA ILE A 12 7.36 2.89 3.93
C ILE A 12 6.27 3.44 3.03
N VAL A 13 6.44 4.69 2.62
CA VAL A 13 5.54 5.36 1.67
C VAL A 13 6.33 5.83 0.46
N LEU A 14 5.89 5.41 -0.73
CA LEU A 14 6.42 5.85 -2.01
C LEU A 14 5.57 7.00 -2.54
N CYS A 15 6.18 8.13 -2.87
CA CYS A 15 5.54 9.23 -3.56
C CYS A 15 6.27 9.53 -4.86
N ALA A 16 5.54 9.62 -5.97
CA ALA A 16 6.13 9.96 -7.26
C ALA A 16 5.05 10.32 -8.28
N PRO A 17 5.42 11.01 -9.37
CA PRO A 17 4.57 11.18 -10.53
C PRO A 17 4.08 9.84 -11.10
N LYS A 18 3.09 9.90 -11.99
CA LYS A 18 2.61 8.70 -12.69
C LYS A 18 3.71 8.11 -13.57
N LYS A 19 3.69 6.77 -13.72
CA LYS A 19 4.62 6.01 -14.58
C LYS A 19 6.08 5.97 -14.11
N THR A 20 6.40 6.40 -12.91
CA THR A 20 7.75 6.34 -12.32
C THR A 20 8.14 4.93 -11.83
N GLY A 21 7.19 3.97 -11.82
CA GLY A 21 7.47 2.58 -11.44
C GLY A 21 7.08 2.21 -10.00
N LYS A 22 6.28 3.04 -9.27
CA LYS A 22 5.81 2.71 -7.90
C LYS A 22 5.17 1.33 -7.79
N THR A 23 4.14 1.09 -8.61
CA THR A 23 3.42 -0.19 -8.62
C THR A 23 4.35 -1.35 -8.98
N THR A 24 5.22 -1.20 -9.96
CA THR A 24 6.20 -2.22 -10.35
C THR A 24 7.16 -2.56 -9.20
N LEU A 25 7.61 -1.56 -8.45
CA LEU A 25 8.46 -1.77 -7.27
C LEU A 25 7.70 -2.53 -6.18
N ILE A 26 6.46 -2.14 -5.88
CA ILE A 26 5.61 -2.82 -4.90
C ILE A 26 5.32 -4.26 -5.34
N GLU A 27 4.98 -4.49 -6.61
CA GLU A 27 4.75 -5.84 -7.16
C GLU A 27 5.98 -6.74 -7.03
N ARG A 28 7.18 -6.20 -7.27
CA ARG A 28 8.44 -6.94 -7.10
C ARG A 28 8.69 -7.33 -5.64
N ILE A 29 8.46 -6.42 -4.69
CA ILE A 29 8.53 -6.72 -3.25
C ILE A 29 7.51 -7.80 -2.87
N MET A 30 6.27 -7.70 -3.35
CA MET A 30 5.24 -8.72 -3.08
C MET A 30 5.62 -10.10 -3.63
N GLN A 31 6.23 -10.17 -4.81
CA GLN A 31 6.70 -11.44 -5.39
C GLN A 31 7.78 -12.07 -4.53
N GLU A 32 8.78 -11.30 -4.08
CA GLU A 32 9.83 -11.79 -3.20
C GLU A 32 9.28 -12.22 -1.82
N THR A 33 8.31 -11.46 -1.30
CA THR A 33 7.63 -11.77 -0.04
C THR A 33 6.93 -13.13 -0.09
N LYS A 34 6.32 -13.48 -1.22
CA LYS A 34 5.67 -14.77 -1.43
C LYS A 34 6.67 -15.92 -1.68
N ALA A 35 7.77 -15.62 -2.39
CA ALA A 35 8.78 -16.63 -2.72
C ALA A 35 9.72 -16.94 -1.54
N GLY A 36 9.74 -16.10 -0.50
CA GLY A 36 10.54 -16.31 0.70
C GLY A 36 10.11 -17.52 1.51
N ALA A 37 11.03 -18.10 2.28
CA ALA A 37 10.75 -19.19 3.19
C ALA A 37 11.14 -18.80 4.63
N PRO A 38 10.19 -18.61 5.56
CA PRO A 38 8.72 -18.66 5.35
C PRO A 38 8.20 -17.46 4.54
N SER A 39 7.11 -17.68 3.79
CA SER A 39 6.44 -16.60 3.06
C SER A 39 5.80 -15.62 4.05
N ILE A 40 5.81 -14.33 3.69
CA ILE A 40 5.17 -13.29 4.48
C ILE A 40 3.73 -13.12 4.01
N PRO A 41 2.71 -13.24 4.89
CA PRO A 41 1.34 -12.94 4.51
C PRO A 41 1.18 -11.49 4.05
N ILE A 42 0.50 -11.30 2.91
CA ILE A 42 0.23 -9.98 2.34
C ILE A 42 -1.22 -9.61 2.61
N TYR A 43 -1.44 -8.40 3.10
CA TYR A 43 -2.73 -7.80 3.39
C TYR A 43 -2.89 -6.46 2.67
N GLY A 44 -4.07 -5.86 2.78
CA GLY A 44 -4.34 -4.55 2.18
C GLY A 44 -4.82 -4.67 0.74
N PHE A 45 -4.57 -3.64 -0.06
CA PHE A 45 -5.21 -3.51 -1.37
C PHE A 45 -4.26 -3.02 -2.46
N GLN A 46 -4.66 -3.29 -3.71
CA GLN A 46 -4.14 -2.69 -4.93
C GLN A 46 -5.28 -2.12 -5.76
N THR A 47 -5.04 -1.01 -6.46
CA THR A 47 -6.00 -0.45 -7.41
C THR A 47 -5.49 -0.59 -8.84
N LYS A 48 -6.38 -0.97 -9.76
CA LYS A 48 -6.07 -1.06 -11.19
C LYS A 48 -7.06 -0.27 -12.02
N ARG A 49 -6.56 0.24 -13.14
CA ARG A 49 -7.34 1.01 -14.11
C ARG A 49 -7.46 0.24 -15.40
N PHE A 50 -8.69 0.04 -15.84
CA PHE A 50 -9.03 -0.61 -17.09
C PHE A 50 -9.56 0.43 -18.08
N ALA A 51 -8.98 0.45 -19.29
CA ALA A 51 -9.42 1.33 -20.35
C ALA A 51 -10.66 0.73 -21.03
N CYS A 52 -11.70 1.52 -21.21
CA CYS A 52 -12.89 1.15 -21.95
C CYS A 52 -12.87 1.78 -23.35
N ALA A 53 -13.66 1.21 -24.28
CA ALA A 53 -13.72 1.65 -25.68
C ALA A 53 -14.19 3.12 -25.84
N ASP A 54 -14.90 3.66 -24.86
CA ASP A 54 -15.41 5.04 -24.81
C ASP A 54 -14.40 6.07 -24.28
N GLY A 55 -13.13 5.67 -24.06
CA GLY A 55 -12.08 6.51 -23.49
C GLY A 55 -12.20 6.70 -21.96
N ILE A 56 -13.21 6.09 -21.34
CA ILE A 56 -13.35 6.05 -19.89
C ILE A 56 -12.37 5.00 -19.33
N LYS A 57 -11.83 5.28 -18.15
CA LYS A 57 -11.03 4.32 -17.37
C LYS A 57 -11.79 3.98 -16.10
N ARG A 58 -12.18 2.73 -15.95
CA ARG A 58 -12.75 2.21 -14.71
C ARG A 58 -11.65 1.81 -13.77
N ILE A 59 -11.87 2.06 -12.49
CA ILE A 59 -10.91 1.79 -11.42
C ILE A 59 -11.53 0.77 -10.48
N TYR A 60 -10.76 -0.27 -10.18
CA TYR A 60 -11.17 -1.34 -9.27
C TYR A 60 -10.15 -1.52 -8.17
N MET A 61 -10.62 -1.94 -7.01
CA MET A 61 -9.82 -2.39 -5.88
C MET A 61 -9.80 -3.91 -5.83
N PHE A 62 -8.64 -4.44 -5.48
CA PHE A 62 -8.36 -5.87 -5.29
C PHE A 62 -7.62 -6.09 -3.98
N PRO A 63 -7.75 -7.26 -3.34
CA PRO A 63 -6.83 -7.66 -2.29
C PRO A 63 -5.39 -7.63 -2.80
N ALA A 64 -4.48 -7.14 -1.99
CA ALA A 64 -3.07 -7.11 -2.36
C ALA A 64 -2.51 -8.52 -2.55
N GLY A 65 -1.64 -8.66 -3.53
CA GLY A 65 -0.94 -9.92 -3.75
C GLY A 65 -1.71 -10.97 -4.54
N LEU A 66 -2.89 -10.70 -5.09
CA LEU A 66 -3.54 -11.61 -6.04
C LEU A 66 -2.71 -11.69 -7.34
N SER A 67 -2.63 -12.90 -7.91
CA SER A 67 -1.88 -13.15 -9.14
C SER A 67 -2.60 -12.69 -10.40
N GLN A 68 -3.94 -12.65 -10.37
CA GLN A 68 -4.79 -12.20 -11.48
C GLN A 68 -5.72 -11.09 -10.97
N ASN A 69 -5.46 -9.89 -11.44
CA ASN A 69 -6.27 -8.72 -11.15
C ASN A 69 -6.84 -8.20 -12.47
N ASP A 70 -7.90 -8.82 -12.97
CA ASP A 70 -8.67 -8.39 -14.12
C ASP A 70 -10.06 -7.87 -13.71
N GLU A 71 -10.73 -7.14 -14.62
CA GLU A 71 -12.04 -6.54 -14.36
C GLU A 71 -13.13 -7.58 -14.07
N GLY A 72 -12.98 -8.80 -14.59
CA GLY A 72 -13.91 -9.92 -14.37
C GLY A 72 -13.61 -10.74 -13.12
N SER A 73 -12.55 -10.44 -12.37
CA SER A 73 -12.21 -11.16 -11.15
C SER A 73 -13.34 -11.06 -10.10
N PRO A 74 -13.69 -12.17 -9.42
CA PRO A 74 -14.67 -12.14 -8.33
C PRO A 74 -14.24 -11.25 -7.15
N ASP A 75 -12.95 -10.95 -7.05
CA ASP A 75 -12.37 -10.07 -6.02
C ASP A 75 -12.31 -8.60 -6.44
N ALA A 76 -12.66 -8.28 -7.69
CA ALA A 76 -12.70 -6.91 -8.18
C ALA A 76 -13.88 -6.13 -7.54
N ARG A 77 -13.60 -4.96 -6.98
CA ARG A 77 -14.65 -4.04 -6.51
C ARG A 77 -14.48 -2.67 -7.15
N TYR A 78 -15.53 -2.22 -7.80
CA TYR A 78 -15.54 -0.95 -8.50
C TYR A 78 -15.33 0.23 -7.53
N LEU A 79 -14.38 1.10 -7.86
CA LEU A 79 -14.06 2.31 -7.09
C LEU A 79 -14.57 3.59 -7.74
N GLY A 80 -14.69 3.58 -9.06
CA GLY A 80 -15.09 4.77 -9.79
C GLY A 80 -14.50 4.83 -11.19
N SER A 81 -14.69 5.96 -11.86
CA SER A 81 -14.21 6.15 -13.22
C SER A 81 -13.56 7.51 -13.47
N THR A 82 -12.70 7.57 -14.51
CA THR A 82 -12.04 8.80 -14.94
C THR A 82 -12.06 8.93 -16.47
N CYS A 83 -12.18 10.18 -16.94
CA CYS A 83 -11.97 10.55 -18.33
C CYS A 83 -11.27 11.91 -18.34
N GLY A 84 -9.91 11.89 -18.28
CA GLY A 84 -9.11 13.09 -17.97
C GLY A 84 -9.21 13.54 -16.50
N ARG A 85 -10.43 13.59 -15.97
CA ARG A 85 -10.77 13.90 -14.56
C ARG A 85 -11.60 12.77 -13.95
N VAL A 86 -11.77 12.78 -12.62
CA VAL A 86 -12.70 11.88 -11.93
C VAL A 86 -14.13 12.20 -12.38
N ARG A 87 -14.88 11.16 -12.73
CA ARG A 87 -16.31 11.26 -13.12
C ARG A 87 -17.22 10.85 -11.98
N ASP A 88 -16.90 9.73 -11.35
CA ASP A 88 -17.65 9.18 -10.22
C ASP A 88 -16.69 8.47 -9.24
N VAL A 89 -17.14 8.34 -8.01
CA VAL A 89 -16.45 7.63 -6.94
C VAL A 89 -17.46 6.80 -6.16
N CYS A 90 -17.18 5.52 -5.98
CA CYS A 90 -17.94 4.65 -5.11
C CYS A 90 -17.35 4.65 -3.69
N THR A 91 -17.67 5.66 -2.90
CA THR A 91 -17.20 5.82 -1.52
C THR A 91 -17.52 4.59 -0.67
N ALA A 92 -18.67 3.95 -0.88
CA ALA A 92 -19.07 2.75 -0.15
C ALA A 92 -18.06 1.59 -0.30
N THR A 93 -17.43 1.43 -1.48
CA THR A 93 -16.40 0.39 -1.68
C THR A 93 -15.16 0.66 -0.81
N PHE A 94 -14.73 1.91 -0.69
CA PHE A 94 -13.65 2.27 0.22
C PHE A 94 -14.02 2.00 1.68
N GLU A 95 -15.22 2.47 2.11
CA GLU A 95 -15.70 2.38 3.48
C GLU A 95 -15.89 0.94 3.96
N THR A 96 -16.32 0.04 3.09
CA THR A 96 -16.58 -1.36 3.44
C THR A 96 -15.41 -2.26 3.06
N TYR A 97 -15.21 -2.48 1.77
CA TYR A 97 -14.25 -3.44 1.25
C TYR A 97 -12.81 -3.04 1.53
N GLY A 98 -12.42 -1.80 1.19
CA GLY A 98 -11.08 -1.30 1.42
C GLY A 98 -10.70 -1.31 2.90
N THR A 99 -11.62 -0.86 3.77
CA THR A 99 -11.45 -0.90 5.24
C THR A 99 -11.26 -2.33 5.73
N ALA A 100 -12.06 -3.28 5.23
CA ALA A 100 -11.94 -4.69 5.62
C ALA A 100 -10.59 -5.30 5.20
N LEU A 101 -10.09 -4.97 3.99
CA LEU A 101 -8.80 -5.46 3.51
C LEU A 101 -7.63 -4.97 4.39
N ILE A 102 -7.64 -3.72 4.83
CA ILE A 102 -6.61 -3.18 5.73
C ILE A 102 -6.72 -3.83 7.11
N ARG A 103 -7.92 -3.87 7.69
CA ARG A 103 -8.18 -4.42 9.03
C ARG A 103 -8.02 -5.93 9.14
N SER A 104 -7.96 -6.65 8.03
CA SER A 104 -7.69 -8.09 8.02
C SER A 104 -6.26 -8.43 8.42
N ALA A 105 -5.34 -7.45 8.44
CA ALA A 105 -3.93 -7.66 8.72
C ALA A 105 -3.66 -8.33 10.07
N ARG A 106 -2.65 -9.19 10.12
CA ARG A 106 -2.23 -9.92 11.32
C ARG A 106 -0.73 -9.75 11.55
N PRO A 107 -0.27 -9.84 12.80
CA PRO A 107 1.16 -9.82 13.12
C PRO A 107 1.97 -10.80 12.26
N GLY A 108 3.15 -10.40 11.88
CA GLY A 108 4.02 -11.17 10.99
C GLY A 108 3.73 -10.98 9.50
N GLY A 109 2.72 -10.21 9.13
CA GLY A 109 2.39 -9.86 7.76
C GLY A 109 2.99 -8.55 7.27
N LEU A 110 2.64 -8.17 6.04
CA LEU A 110 2.94 -6.91 5.37
C LEU A 110 1.64 -6.33 4.81
N ILE A 111 1.35 -5.07 5.12
CA ILE A 111 0.20 -4.36 4.57
C ILE A 111 0.64 -3.59 3.32
N ILE A 112 -0.02 -3.84 2.20
CA ILE A 112 0.18 -3.11 0.94
C ILE A 112 -1.00 -2.15 0.72
N MET A 113 -0.71 -0.91 0.32
CA MET A 113 -1.72 0.09 -0.05
C MET A 113 -1.30 0.79 -1.35
N ASP A 114 -1.72 0.26 -2.50
CA ASP A 114 -1.31 0.77 -3.81
C ASP A 114 -2.53 1.07 -4.72
N GLU A 115 -2.87 2.30 -4.95
CA GLU A 115 -2.34 3.63 -4.66
C GLU A 115 -3.36 4.41 -3.81
N ILE A 116 -2.91 5.19 -2.81
CA ILE A 116 -3.74 6.15 -2.09
C ILE A 116 -3.73 7.47 -2.86
N GLY A 117 -4.89 7.98 -3.23
CA GLY A 117 -5.02 9.16 -4.10
C GLY A 117 -6.03 10.18 -3.57
N HIS A 118 -6.78 10.79 -4.45
CA HIS A 118 -7.75 11.84 -4.13
C HIS A 118 -9.22 11.35 -4.12
N MET A 119 -9.45 10.09 -4.50
CA MET A 119 -10.80 9.52 -4.54
C MET A 119 -11.30 9.16 -3.15
N GLU A 120 -10.40 8.99 -2.20
CA GLU A 120 -10.63 8.54 -0.82
C GLU A 120 -11.11 9.65 0.12
N LYS A 121 -11.16 10.91 -0.35
CA LYS A 121 -11.40 12.10 0.48
C LYS A 121 -12.64 12.05 1.37
N ASP A 122 -13.70 11.39 0.90
CA ASP A 122 -14.98 11.29 1.60
C ASP A 122 -15.16 9.94 2.32
N ALA A 123 -14.16 9.04 2.24
CA ALA A 123 -14.19 7.69 2.82
C ALA A 123 -13.56 7.69 4.23
N ARG A 124 -14.31 8.14 5.23
CA ARG A 124 -13.80 8.37 6.59
C ARG A 124 -13.29 7.12 7.28
N LEU A 125 -14.02 5.99 7.21
CA LEU A 125 -13.63 4.73 7.85
C LEU A 125 -12.38 4.15 7.17
N PHE A 126 -12.26 4.32 5.85
CA PHE A 126 -11.11 3.89 5.10
C PHE A 126 -9.86 4.71 5.46
N LEU A 127 -9.98 6.04 5.52
CA LEU A 127 -8.90 6.91 5.97
C LEU A 127 -8.49 6.61 7.42
N GLN A 128 -9.47 6.36 8.30
CA GLN A 128 -9.17 5.94 9.67
C GLN A 128 -8.40 4.61 9.70
N ALA A 129 -8.80 3.62 8.89
CA ALA A 129 -8.09 2.34 8.82
C ALA A 129 -6.64 2.49 8.31
N ILE A 130 -6.39 3.43 7.39
CA ILE A 130 -5.02 3.76 6.94
C ILE A 130 -4.20 4.31 8.12
N PHE A 131 -4.73 5.28 8.88
CA PHE A 131 -4.01 5.85 10.02
C PHE A 131 -3.86 4.84 11.16
N ASP A 132 -4.88 4.03 11.46
CA ASP A 132 -4.79 2.94 12.44
C ASP A 132 -3.65 1.96 12.09
N ALA A 133 -3.47 1.66 10.79
CA ALA A 133 -2.38 0.80 10.32
C ALA A 133 -1.01 1.48 10.44
N LEU A 134 -0.91 2.80 10.21
CA LEU A 134 0.32 3.58 10.38
C LEU A 134 0.67 3.83 11.86
N ASP A 135 -0.32 3.79 12.76
CA ASP A 135 -0.11 3.83 14.22
C ASP A 135 0.21 2.44 14.80
N GLY A 136 0.05 1.38 14.00
CA GLY A 136 0.23 -0.02 14.41
C GLY A 136 1.67 -0.53 14.24
N ASP A 137 1.86 -1.81 14.57
CA ASP A 137 3.17 -2.47 14.53
C ASP A 137 3.38 -3.32 13.27
N ILE A 138 2.35 -3.53 12.44
CA ILE A 138 2.46 -4.32 11.21
C ILE A 138 3.08 -3.44 10.12
N PRO A 139 4.20 -3.85 9.50
CA PRO A 139 4.83 -3.05 8.45
C PRO A 139 3.85 -2.71 7.32
N VAL A 140 3.90 -1.44 6.88
CA VAL A 140 3.12 -0.94 5.74
C VAL A 140 4.08 -0.56 4.62
N LEU A 141 3.76 -0.99 3.40
CA LEU A 141 4.34 -0.47 2.17
C LEU A 141 3.22 0.14 1.32
N ALA A 142 3.23 1.45 1.22
CA ALA A 142 2.19 2.19 0.51
C ALA A 142 2.74 3.02 -0.65
N SER A 143 1.91 3.27 -1.64
CA SER A 143 2.14 4.32 -2.62
C SER A 143 1.11 5.45 -2.46
N VAL A 144 1.59 6.68 -2.48
CA VAL A 144 0.76 7.89 -2.44
C VAL A 144 0.88 8.60 -3.77
N ARG A 145 -0.22 9.13 -4.21
CA ARG A 145 -0.24 9.92 -5.43
C ARG A 145 0.51 11.24 -5.23
N TYR A 146 1.42 11.53 -6.16
CA TYR A 146 1.99 12.87 -6.29
C TYR A 146 0.90 13.84 -6.80
N THR A 147 0.76 15.00 -6.16
CA THR A 147 -0.17 16.08 -6.53
C THR A 147 0.54 17.41 -6.48
N ASP A 148 0.23 18.29 -7.43
CA ASP A 148 0.77 19.66 -7.43
C ASP A 148 0.15 20.56 -6.35
N GLY A 149 -0.91 20.08 -5.71
CA GLY A 149 -1.61 20.74 -4.60
C GLY A 149 -1.58 19.88 -3.34
N SER A 150 -1.71 20.53 -2.18
CA SER A 150 -1.82 19.85 -0.89
C SER A 150 -3.19 19.22 -0.72
N ILE A 151 -3.23 17.94 -0.37
CA ILE A 151 -4.41 17.22 0.11
C ILE A 151 -4.10 16.80 1.54
N ASP A 152 -4.82 17.32 2.50
CA ASP A 152 -4.52 17.22 3.93
C ASP A 152 -4.17 15.80 4.38
N TYR A 153 -5.01 14.81 4.10
CA TYR A 153 -4.75 13.43 4.54
C TYR A 153 -3.53 12.79 3.83
N LEU A 154 -3.22 13.17 2.58
CA LEU A 154 -2.01 12.68 1.91
C LEU A 154 -0.75 13.27 2.52
N GLU A 155 -0.80 14.57 2.89
CA GLU A 155 0.30 15.21 3.61
C GLU A 155 0.49 14.60 4.99
N ARG A 156 -0.60 14.31 5.71
CA ARG A 156 -0.53 13.64 7.01
C ARG A 156 0.06 12.23 6.91
N ILE A 157 -0.27 11.47 5.86
CA ILE A 157 0.34 10.15 5.61
C ILE A 157 1.84 10.29 5.34
N LYS A 158 2.24 11.22 4.46
CA LYS A 158 3.64 11.45 4.10
C LYS A 158 4.49 11.93 5.28
N ASN A 159 3.91 12.71 6.18
CA ASN A 159 4.59 13.28 7.35
C ASN A 159 4.30 12.50 8.65
N HIS A 160 3.75 11.30 8.56
CA HIS A 160 3.46 10.48 9.74
C HIS A 160 4.76 10.11 10.49
N PRO A 161 4.83 10.18 11.83
CA PRO A 161 6.07 9.97 12.60
C PRO A 161 6.75 8.63 12.36
N TRP A 162 5.99 7.60 12.01
CA TRP A 162 6.47 6.24 11.75
C TRP A 162 6.65 5.91 10.27
N VAL A 163 6.54 6.91 9.38
CA VAL A 163 6.68 6.75 7.93
C VAL A 163 8.05 7.21 7.47
N GLN A 164 8.75 6.33 6.76
CA GLN A 164 9.86 6.69 5.90
C GLN A 164 9.32 6.98 4.50
N LEU A 165 9.39 8.24 4.07
CA LEU A 165 8.93 8.69 2.77
C LEU A 165 10.07 8.59 1.74
N TYR A 166 9.79 7.96 0.60
CA TYR A 166 10.67 7.96 -0.56
C TYR A 166 10.03 8.73 -1.71
N MET A 167 10.71 9.77 -2.18
CA MET A 167 10.39 10.44 -3.45
C MET A 167 11.03 9.63 -4.57
N LEU A 168 10.23 8.82 -5.28
CA LEU A 168 10.74 7.91 -6.30
C LEU A 168 10.95 8.64 -7.63
N THR A 169 12.11 8.41 -8.24
CA THR A 169 12.48 8.86 -9.59
C THR A 169 12.95 7.67 -10.42
N GLU A 170 13.16 7.86 -11.72
CA GLU A 170 13.71 6.81 -12.58
C GLU A 170 15.15 6.45 -12.19
N GLU A 171 15.91 7.43 -11.70
CA GLU A 171 17.32 7.27 -11.34
C GLU A 171 17.50 6.56 -9.99
N ASN A 172 16.59 6.77 -9.01
CA ASN A 172 16.77 6.24 -7.66
C ASN A 172 15.99 4.96 -7.37
N ARG A 173 15.10 4.50 -8.27
CA ARG A 173 14.17 3.40 -8.00
C ARG A 173 14.85 2.09 -7.61
N ASP A 174 16.02 1.76 -8.18
CA ASP A 174 16.73 0.52 -7.88
C ASP A 174 17.41 0.59 -6.50
N ALA A 175 17.95 1.75 -6.12
CA ALA A 175 18.49 1.99 -4.79
C ALA A 175 17.36 1.93 -3.73
N VAL A 176 16.24 2.62 -3.97
CA VAL A 176 15.06 2.60 -3.10
C VAL A 176 14.51 1.18 -2.96
N TYR A 177 14.45 0.42 -4.06
CA TYR A 177 14.04 -0.99 -3.99
C TYR A 177 14.95 -1.81 -3.06
N ALA A 178 16.27 -1.64 -3.17
CA ALA A 178 17.23 -2.37 -2.33
C ALA A 178 17.06 -2.01 -0.84
N GLU A 179 16.85 -0.72 -0.52
CA GLU A 179 16.59 -0.27 0.84
C GLU A 179 15.29 -0.85 1.41
N ILE A 180 14.18 -0.79 0.65
CA ILE A 180 12.88 -1.34 1.06
C ILE A 180 12.99 -2.84 1.28
N ARG A 181 13.64 -3.53 0.35
CA ARG A 181 13.89 -4.97 0.44
C ARG A 181 14.64 -5.32 1.73
N ASN A 182 15.69 -4.59 2.02
CA ASN A 182 16.45 -4.79 3.25
C ASN A 182 15.58 -4.53 4.49
N ALA A 183 14.83 -3.43 4.54
CA ALA A 183 13.97 -3.10 5.67
C ALA A 183 12.90 -4.18 5.93
N ILE A 184 12.31 -4.77 4.89
CA ILE A 184 11.27 -5.81 5.05
C ILE A 184 11.84 -7.18 5.44
N PHE A 185 13.05 -7.53 4.96
CA PHE A 185 13.57 -8.89 5.08
C PHE A 185 14.73 -9.05 6.10
N SER A 186 15.43 -7.97 6.53
CA SER A 186 16.60 -8.07 7.44
C SER A 186 16.21 -8.51 8.85
N ASP A 187 15.15 -7.98 9.41
CA ASP A 187 14.76 -8.25 10.80
C ASP A 187 14.27 -9.69 11.06
N ARG A 188 14.11 -10.49 10.02
CA ARG A 188 13.70 -11.90 10.16
C ARG A 188 14.88 -12.87 10.24
N LYS A 189 16.10 -12.40 9.99
CA LYS A 189 17.32 -13.20 10.19
C LYS A 189 17.71 -13.26 11.67
N GLU A 190 17.47 -12.23 12.44
CA GLU A 190 17.87 -12.15 13.84
C GLU A 190 16.97 -12.97 14.80
N GLY A 191 15.74 -13.29 14.41
CA GLY A 191 14.80 -14.09 15.21
C GLY A 191 15.06 -15.60 15.20
N ARG A 192 16.02 -16.12 14.44
CA ARG A 192 16.33 -17.56 14.36
C ARG A 192 17.40 -18.04 15.32
N ASP A 193 18.14 -17.12 15.95
CA ASP A 193 19.28 -17.50 16.82
C ASP A 193 18.91 -17.63 18.31
N HIS A 194 17.63 -17.59 18.66
CA HIS A 194 17.15 -17.71 20.04
C HIS A 194 16.08 -18.80 20.24
N GLU A 195 16.22 -19.98 19.61
CA GLU A 195 15.59 -21.19 20.13
C GLU A 195 16.60 -21.85 21.07
N PRO A 196 16.32 -21.94 22.39
CA PRO A 196 17.14 -22.73 23.29
C PRO A 196 16.89 -24.24 23.01
N LEU A 197 17.98 -24.98 22.92
CA LEU A 197 18.04 -26.45 22.90
C LEU A 197 17.37 -27.08 24.13
#